data_eab6da1cc0bfe4512678669682dd663a
#
_entry.id   eab6da1cc0bfe4512678669682dd663a
#
_cell.length_a   1.000
_cell.length_b   1.000
_cell.length_c   1.000
_cell.angle_alpha   90.00
_cell.angle_beta   90.00
_cell.angle_gamma   90.00
#
_symmetry.space_group_name_H-M   'P 1'
#
loop_
_entity.id
_entity.type
_entity.pdbx_description
1 polymer ?
#
loop_
_entity_poly.entity_id
_entity_poly.type
_entity_poly.pdbx_seq_one_letter_code
_entity_poly.pdbx_strand_id
1 'polypeptide(L)'
;MQLDKQDWRKLQVPLVLLGAVIVIVALLLVLAQNYSTSQEAALQTQQNLLNSARQHYQSSGLEKDTITEYLPKYQALINKGFVGEERRIEWVDELRAQHKEHKLFGIRYGISQQEDYRPSFVTNLGGFVLHRSIMKLDLDMLHEGDILQLTESLASKNAASFMLRDCEITRLNAVGVLSNQLIANLHAKCELDWLTMHEPEAVQAVLNSSL
;
A
#
# COMPACT_ATOMS: atom_id res chain seq x y z
N MET A 1 0.21 66.97 67.12
CA MET A 1 1.66 66.78 66.99
C MET A 1 2.09 67.39 65.66
N GLN A 2 2.65 68.61 65.72
CA GLN A 2 3.21 69.27 64.55
C GLN A 2 4.64 68.82 64.45
N LEU A 3 4.95 68.10 63.38
CA LEU A 3 6.30 67.67 63.02
C LEU A 3 7.08 68.87 62.50
N ASP A 4 8.12 69.27 63.27
CA ASP A 4 8.94 70.43 62.94
C ASP A 4 9.80 70.15 61.71
N LYS A 5 10.09 71.16 60.86
CA LYS A 5 10.89 71.06 59.65
C LYS A 5 12.28 70.45 59.88
N GLN A 6 12.82 70.52 61.07
CA GLN A 6 14.12 69.95 61.43
C GLN A 6 14.05 68.39 61.61
N ASP A 7 12.92 67.86 62.07
CA ASP A 7 12.73 66.41 62.24
C ASP A 7 12.52 65.75 60.91
N TRP A 8 11.91 66.43 59.95
CA TRP A 8 11.75 65.94 58.58
C TRP A 8 13.07 65.68 57.85
N ARG A 9 14.09 66.53 58.08
CA ARG A 9 15.42 66.39 57.51
C ARG A 9 16.18 65.16 58.03
N LYS A 10 15.99 64.84 59.32
CA LYS A 10 16.58 63.64 59.95
C LYS A 10 15.88 62.37 59.53
N LEU A 11 14.61 62.45 59.15
CA LEU A 11 13.84 61.28 58.64
C LEU A 11 14.08 61.01 57.17
N GLN A 12 14.51 61.99 56.36
CA GLN A 12 14.76 61.80 54.91
C GLN A 12 15.85 60.78 54.63
N VAL A 13 16.93 60.78 55.40
CA VAL A 13 18.07 59.85 55.14
C VAL A 13 17.69 58.40 55.36
N PRO A 14 17.03 57.99 56.49
CA PRO A 14 16.60 56.61 56.65
C PRO A 14 15.49 56.18 55.64
N LEU A 15 14.62 57.12 55.25
CA LEU A 15 13.54 56.83 54.29
C LEU A 15 14.06 56.62 52.89
N VAL A 16 15.06 57.39 52.47
CA VAL A 16 15.77 57.17 51.18
C VAL A 16 16.55 55.82 51.16
N LEU A 17 17.19 55.51 52.33
CA LEU A 17 17.91 54.25 52.48
C LEU A 17 16.96 53.04 52.38
N LEU A 18 15.80 53.16 53.07
CA LEU A 18 14.76 52.13 53.04
C LEU A 18 14.18 51.96 51.62
N GLY A 19 13.93 53.05 50.87
CA GLY A 19 13.52 53.05 49.50
C GLY A 19 14.56 52.39 48.56
N ALA A 20 15.85 52.70 48.75
CA ALA A 20 16.92 52.11 48.01
C ALA A 20 17.02 50.56 48.19
N VAL A 21 16.86 50.10 49.45
CA VAL A 21 16.85 48.66 49.78
C VAL A 21 15.67 47.97 49.11
N ILE A 22 14.47 48.55 49.15
CA ILE A 22 13.27 47.96 48.48
C ILE A 22 13.49 47.84 46.98
N VAL A 23 14.05 48.85 46.32
CA VAL A 23 14.34 48.83 44.90
C VAL A 23 15.38 47.74 44.55
N ILE A 24 16.42 47.60 45.34
CA ILE A 24 17.44 46.57 45.13
C ILE A 24 16.82 45.18 45.28
N VAL A 25 16.01 44.92 46.32
CA VAL A 25 15.33 43.64 46.53
C VAL A 25 14.36 43.34 45.37
N ALA A 26 13.57 44.33 44.94
CA ALA A 26 12.66 44.16 43.81
C ALA A 26 13.43 43.80 42.51
N LEU A 27 14.56 44.46 42.27
CA LEU A 27 15.41 44.20 41.10
C LEU A 27 16.03 42.79 41.11
N LEU A 28 16.48 42.33 42.27
CA LEU A 28 16.99 40.98 42.47
C LEU A 28 15.88 39.91 42.27
N LEU A 29 14.67 40.16 42.74
CA LEU A 29 13.53 39.28 42.54
C LEU A 29 13.17 39.12 41.04
N VAL A 30 13.13 40.25 40.31
CA VAL A 30 12.87 40.21 38.86
C VAL A 30 13.96 39.44 38.09
N LEU A 31 15.22 39.67 38.44
CA LEU A 31 16.34 38.92 37.81
C LEU A 31 16.27 37.44 38.14
N ALA A 32 15.96 37.06 39.38
CA ALA A 32 15.80 35.66 39.78
C ALA A 32 14.65 34.98 39.07
N GLN A 33 13.49 35.64 38.90
CA GLN A 33 12.36 35.12 38.15
C GLN A 33 12.68 34.93 36.67
N ASN A 34 13.30 35.90 36.02
CA ASN A 34 13.69 35.78 34.61
C ASN A 34 14.70 34.64 34.40
N TYR A 35 15.62 34.44 35.33
CA TYR A 35 16.57 33.33 35.25
C TYR A 35 15.85 31.96 35.45
N SER A 36 14.94 31.86 36.40
CA SER A 36 14.17 30.61 36.61
C SER A 36 13.31 30.25 35.40
N THR A 37 12.58 31.22 34.83
CA THR A 37 11.72 30.97 33.66
C THR A 37 12.51 30.57 32.43
N SER A 38 13.71 31.12 32.23
CA SER A 38 14.58 30.72 31.12
C SER A 38 15.11 29.28 31.26
N GLN A 39 15.40 28.84 32.47
CA GLN A 39 15.82 27.47 32.75
C GLN A 39 14.69 26.45 32.55
N GLU A 40 13.48 26.81 33.02
CA GLU A 40 12.29 25.97 32.81
C GLU A 40 11.96 25.81 31.33
N ALA A 41 12.04 26.88 30.53
CA ALA A 41 11.84 26.81 29.08
C ALA A 41 12.88 25.93 28.38
N ALA A 42 14.16 26.02 28.80
CA ALA A 42 15.22 25.19 28.27
C ALA A 42 15.01 23.69 28.58
N LEU A 43 14.59 23.39 29.82
CA LEU A 43 14.29 22.04 30.26
C LEU A 43 13.09 21.44 29.51
N GLN A 44 12.05 22.24 29.34
CA GLN A 44 10.87 21.82 28.55
C GLN A 44 11.21 21.56 27.08
N THR A 45 12.06 22.38 26.49
CA THR A 45 12.56 22.16 25.13
C THR A 45 13.33 20.85 25.01
N GLN A 46 14.21 20.56 25.96
CA GLN A 46 14.95 19.29 25.99
C GLN A 46 14.04 18.09 26.19
N GLN A 47 13.03 18.19 27.06
CA GLN A 47 12.04 17.13 27.24
C GLN A 47 11.22 16.89 25.98
N ASN A 48 10.81 17.94 25.28
CA ASN A 48 10.09 17.81 23.99
C ASN A 48 10.96 17.15 22.91
N LEU A 49 12.23 17.53 22.80
CA LEU A 49 13.17 16.90 21.89
C LEU A 49 13.38 15.41 22.21
N LEU A 50 13.49 15.07 23.48
CA LEU A 50 13.65 13.68 23.91
C LEU A 50 12.40 12.85 23.64
N ASN A 51 11.22 13.42 23.86
CA ASN A 51 9.94 12.76 23.56
C ASN A 51 9.76 12.56 22.05
N SER A 52 10.09 13.58 21.25
CA SER A 52 10.03 13.43 19.78
C SER A 52 11.01 12.40 19.26
N ALA A 53 12.24 12.38 19.79
CA ALA A 53 13.23 11.35 19.43
C ALA A 53 12.77 9.94 19.80
N ARG A 54 12.14 9.76 20.96
CA ARG A 54 11.55 8.47 21.36
C ARG A 54 10.41 8.06 20.46
N GLN A 55 9.51 8.97 20.09
CA GLN A 55 8.44 8.69 19.15
C GLN A 55 8.98 8.25 17.78
N HIS A 56 9.96 8.98 17.24
CA HIS A 56 10.61 8.61 15.99
C HIS A 56 11.29 7.24 16.06
N TYR A 57 11.95 6.93 17.17
CA TYR A 57 12.57 5.61 17.35
C TYR A 57 11.54 4.48 17.41
N GLN A 58 10.43 4.69 18.10
CA GLN A 58 9.35 3.70 18.21
C GLN A 58 8.61 3.52 16.88
N SER A 59 8.30 4.62 16.16
CA SER A 59 7.65 4.54 14.85
C SER A 59 8.53 3.84 13.81
N SER A 60 9.83 4.15 13.77
CA SER A 60 10.76 3.50 12.85
C SER A 60 10.92 2.00 13.11
N GLY A 61 10.81 1.56 14.36
CA GLY A 61 10.79 0.14 14.72
C GLY A 61 9.56 -0.59 14.16
N LEU A 62 8.38 -0.01 14.35
CA LEU A 62 7.12 -0.56 13.83
C LEU A 62 7.07 -0.57 12.30
N GLU A 63 7.57 0.48 11.65
CA GLU A 63 7.69 0.55 10.19
C GLU A 63 8.61 -0.56 9.65
N LYS A 64 9.76 -0.77 10.29
CA LYS A 64 10.70 -1.83 9.92
C LYS A 64 10.07 -3.21 10.06
N ASP A 65 9.38 -3.48 11.15
CA ASP A 65 8.71 -4.77 11.39
C ASP A 65 7.61 -5.00 10.34
N THR A 66 6.82 -3.96 10.03
CA THR A 66 5.80 -4.01 8.99
C THR A 66 6.42 -4.30 7.62
N ILE A 67 7.48 -3.59 7.24
CA ILE A 67 8.17 -3.82 5.97
C ILE A 67 8.71 -5.25 5.91
N THR A 68 9.36 -5.72 6.97
CA THR A 68 9.94 -7.06 7.02
C THR A 68 8.87 -8.16 6.87
N GLU A 69 7.68 -7.96 7.42
CA GLU A 69 6.58 -8.91 7.32
C GLU A 69 5.90 -8.90 5.95
N TYR A 70 5.63 -7.71 5.39
CA TYR A 70 4.80 -7.58 4.18
C TYR A 70 5.60 -7.57 2.88
N LEU A 71 6.87 -7.16 2.90
CA LEU A 71 7.72 -7.11 1.70
C LEU A 71 7.79 -8.45 0.94
N PRO A 72 8.02 -9.62 1.59
CA PRO A 72 8.04 -10.89 0.87
C PRO A 72 6.69 -11.25 0.25
N LYS A 73 5.57 -10.89 0.91
CA LYS A 73 4.23 -11.09 0.36
C LYS A 73 4.00 -10.23 -0.88
N TYR A 74 4.43 -8.97 -0.83
CA TYR A 74 4.36 -8.04 -1.95
C TYR A 74 5.22 -8.49 -3.14
N GLN A 75 6.46 -8.91 -2.88
CA GLN A 75 7.33 -9.48 -3.91
C GLN A 75 6.74 -10.73 -4.57
N ALA A 76 6.06 -11.56 -3.80
CA ALA A 76 5.35 -12.72 -4.34
C ALA A 76 4.22 -12.32 -5.30
N LEU A 77 3.50 -11.22 -5.05
CA LEU A 77 2.46 -10.69 -5.94
C LEU A 77 3.06 -10.11 -7.23
N ILE A 78 4.20 -9.41 -7.14
CA ILE A 78 4.94 -8.93 -8.32
C ILE A 78 5.41 -10.10 -9.17
N ASN A 79 6.01 -11.12 -8.54
CA ASN A 79 6.51 -12.30 -9.24
C ASN A 79 5.38 -13.08 -9.94
N LYS A 80 4.18 -13.09 -9.35
CA LYS A 80 2.98 -13.65 -9.96
C LYS A 80 2.40 -12.80 -11.09
N GLY A 81 2.95 -11.61 -11.37
CA GLY A 81 2.43 -10.69 -12.37
C GLY A 81 1.08 -10.06 -12.01
N PHE A 82 0.70 -10.08 -10.72
CA PHE A 82 -0.50 -9.41 -10.24
C PHE A 82 -0.29 -7.91 -10.03
N VAL A 83 0.91 -7.50 -9.59
CA VAL A 83 1.30 -6.10 -9.43
C VAL A 83 2.26 -5.71 -10.55
N GLY A 84 2.00 -4.59 -11.22
CA GLY A 84 2.79 -4.04 -12.29
C GLY A 84 2.12 -4.08 -13.65
N GLU A 85 2.92 -3.97 -14.72
CA GLU A 85 2.45 -3.96 -16.10
C GLU A 85 1.85 -5.30 -16.54
N GLU A 86 0.85 -5.22 -17.39
CA GLU A 86 0.17 -6.39 -17.94
C GLU A 86 1.07 -7.20 -18.90
N ARG A 87 1.31 -8.46 -18.58
CA ARG A 87 2.22 -9.35 -19.33
C ARG A 87 1.48 -10.29 -20.29
N ARG A 88 0.74 -9.73 -21.25
CA ARG A 88 -0.10 -10.49 -22.22
C ARG A 88 0.66 -11.55 -22.99
N ILE A 89 1.90 -11.27 -23.36
CA ILE A 89 2.74 -12.21 -24.12
C ILE A 89 2.98 -13.48 -23.31
N GLU A 90 3.28 -13.33 -22.01
CA GLU A 90 3.50 -14.46 -21.11
C GLU A 90 2.24 -15.32 -20.95
N TRP A 91 1.04 -14.69 -20.87
CA TRP A 91 -0.22 -15.42 -20.80
C TRP A 91 -0.46 -16.29 -22.03
N VAL A 92 -0.21 -15.71 -23.21
CA VAL A 92 -0.37 -16.41 -24.48
C VAL A 92 0.66 -17.53 -24.64
N ASP A 93 1.90 -17.29 -24.26
CA ASP A 93 2.95 -18.29 -24.33
C ASP A 93 2.69 -19.45 -23.38
N GLU A 94 2.20 -19.17 -22.18
CA GLU A 94 1.80 -20.22 -21.24
C GLU A 94 0.60 -21.02 -21.78
N LEU A 95 -0.42 -20.35 -22.33
CA LEU A 95 -1.57 -21.01 -22.95
C LEU A 95 -1.11 -21.96 -24.08
N ARG A 96 -0.18 -21.52 -24.91
CA ARG A 96 0.39 -22.35 -25.99
C ARG A 96 1.21 -23.52 -25.45
N ALA A 97 1.98 -23.29 -24.39
CA ALA A 97 2.76 -24.33 -23.73
C ALA A 97 1.84 -25.43 -23.18
N GLN A 98 0.76 -25.04 -22.48
CA GLN A 98 -0.22 -25.98 -21.94
C GLN A 98 -0.98 -26.74 -23.05
N HIS A 99 -1.36 -26.04 -24.11
CA HIS A 99 -1.96 -26.67 -25.29
C HIS A 99 -1.08 -27.81 -25.86
N LYS A 100 0.22 -27.54 -25.99
CA LYS A 100 1.19 -28.51 -26.47
C LYS A 100 1.45 -29.65 -25.50
N GLU A 101 1.59 -29.35 -24.22
CA GLU A 101 1.88 -30.30 -23.15
C GLU A 101 0.75 -31.32 -22.99
N HIS A 102 -0.48 -30.85 -22.97
CA HIS A 102 -1.68 -31.69 -22.79
C HIS A 102 -2.26 -32.21 -24.09
N LYS A 103 -1.63 -31.89 -25.24
CA LYS A 103 -2.09 -32.31 -26.59
C LYS A 103 -3.57 -31.99 -26.82
N LEU A 104 -4.00 -30.83 -26.40
CA LEU A 104 -5.37 -30.38 -26.56
C LEU A 104 -5.70 -30.15 -28.05
N PHE A 105 -6.97 -30.18 -28.39
CA PHE A 105 -7.45 -29.76 -29.70
C PHE A 105 -7.21 -28.26 -29.93
N GLY A 106 -7.57 -27.75 -31.12
CA GLY A 106 -7.33 -26.36 -31.47
C GLY A 106 -7.91 -25.38 -30.43
N ILE A 107 -7.08 -24.43 -30.00
CA ILE A 107 -7.47 -23.34 -29.09
C ILE A 107 -7.47 -22.04 -29.86
N ARG A 108 -8.57 -21.30 -29.77
CA ARG A 108 -8.68 -19.91 -30.24
C ARG A 108 -8.84 -19.01 -29.02
N TYR A 109 -8.19 -17.87 -29.02
CA TYR A 109 -8.28 -16.91 -27.94
C TYR A 109 -8.33 -15.47 -28.48
N GLY A 110 -8.98 -14.60 -27.74
CA GLY A 110 -8.98 -13.16 -27.96
C GLY A 110 -8.87 -12.44 -26.63
N ILE A 111 -8.03 -11.42 -26.56
CA ILE A 111 -7.84 -10.63 -25.34
C ILE A 111 -8.37 -9.21 -25.59
N SER A 112 -9.28 -8.74 -24.72
CA SER A 112 -9.82 -7.39 -24.77
C SER A 112 -8.75 -6.34 -24.42
N GLN A 113 -9.08 -5.08 -24.65
CA GLN A 113 -8.32 -3.97 -24.11
C GLN A 113 -8.45 -3.98 -22.58
N GLN A 114 -7.38 -3.58 -21.89
CA GLN A 114 -7.37 -3.41 -20.43
C GLN A 114 -8.32 -2.29 -20.03
N GLU A 115 -9.08 -2.51 -18.99
CA GLU A 115 -10.03 -1.55 -18.42
C GLU A 115 -9.91 -1.45 -16.91
N ASP A 116 -10.29 -0.32 -16.35
CA ASP A 116 -10.40 -0.16 -14.89
C ASP A 116 -11.48 -1.09 -14.35
N TYR A 117 -11.15 -1.80 -13.29
CA TYR A 117 -12.06 -2.74 -12.66
C TYR A 117 -12.33 -2.36 -11.20
N ARG A 118 -13.59 -2.07 -10.89
CA ARG A 118 -14.01 -1.64 -9.54
C ARG A 118 -15.14 -2.54 -9.03
N PRO A 119 -14.80 -3.75 -8.58
CA PRO A 119 -15.80 -4.66 -8.04
C PRO A 119 -16.36 -4.15 -6.71
N SER A 120 -17.65 -4.38 -6.48
CA SER A 120 -18.37 -3.89 -5.29
C SER A 120 -17.85 -4.45 -3.95
N PHE A 121 -17.16 -5.59 -4.00
CA PHE A 121 -16.58 -6.23 -2.81
C PHE A 121 -15.21 -5.64 -2.40
N VAL A 122 -14.62 -4.78 -3.23
CA VAL A 122 -13.36 -4.11 -2.90
C VAL A 122 -13.66 -2.66 -2.55
N THR A 123 -13.51 -2.32 -1.28
CA THR A 123 -13.87 -0.99 -0.76
C THR A 123 -12.69 -0.02 -0.70
N ASN A 124 -11.45 -0.51 -0.52
CA ASN A 124 -10.26 0.33 -0.40
C ASN A 124 -9.02 -0.41 -0.92
N LEU A 125 -8.38 0.14 -1.94
CA LEU A 125 -7.15 -0.38 -2.54
C LEU A 125 -5.89 0.42 -2.11
N GLY A 126 -6.00 1.34 -1.14
CA GLY A 126 -4.84 2.09 -0.66
C GLY A 126 -4.16 2.96 -1.73
N GLY A 127 -4.90 3.40 -2.75
CA GLY A 127 -4.38 4.17 -3.89
C GLY A 127 -3.98 3.32 -5.10
N PHE A 128 -3.91 2.00 -4.97
CA PHE A 128 -3.72 1.11 -6.13
C PHE A 128 -4.94 1.12 -7.05
N VAL A 129 -4.70 0.92 -8.34
CA VAL A 129 -5.77 0.78 -9.35
C VAL A 129 -5.80 -0.66 -9.84
N LEU A 130 -6.96 -1.29 -9.74
CA LEU A 130 -7.17 -2.64 -10.25
C LEU A 130 -7.66 -2.55 -11.69
N HIS A 131 -6.98 -3.28 -12.58
CA HIS A 131 -7.33 -3.40 -13.98
C HIS A 131 -7.74 -4.82 -14.32
N ARG A 132 -8.50 -4.94 -15.39
CA ARG A 132 -8.99 -6.21 -15.91
C ARG A 132 -8.82 -6.25 -17.41
N SER A 133 -8.37 -7.41 -17.92
CA SER A 133 -8.44 -7.77 -19.32
C SER A 133 -9.23 -9.06 -19.48
N ILE A 134 -10.23 -9.06 -20.33
CA ILE A 134 -11.07 -10.24 -20.57
C ILE A 134 -10.41 -11.08 -21.68
N MET A 135 -10.06 -12.32 -21.36
CA MET A 135 -9.65 -13.31 -22.33
C MET A 135 -10.83 -14.20 -22.66
N LYS A 136 -11.26 -14.19 -23.91
CA LYS A 136 -12.22 -15.16 -24.47
C LYS A 136 -11.45 -16.34 -24.99
N LEU A 137 -11.78 -17.49 -24.49
CA LEU A 137 -11.15 -18.75 -24.83
C LEU A 137 -12.19 -19.66 -25.49
N ASP A 138 -11.85 -20.16 -26.64
CA ASP A 138 -12.71 -21.04 -27.47
C ASP A 138 -11.88 -22.26 -27.79
N LEU A 139 -12.25 -23.42 -27.24
CA LEU A 139 -11.48 -24.65 -27.41
C LEU A 139 -12.37 -25.87 -27.62
N ASP A 140 -11.87 -26.76 -28.46
CA ASP A 140 -12.43 -28.08 -28.71
C ASP A 140 -11.79 -29.09 -27.74
N MET A 141 -12.58 -30.01 -27.18
CA MET A 141 -12.14 -30.93 -26.11
C MET A 141 -12.64 -32.36 -26.36
N LEU A 142 -11.93 -33.31 -25.80
CA LEU A 142 -12.38 -34.69 -25.76
C LEU A 142 -13.39 -34.92 -24.61
N HIS A 143 -13.08 -34.33 -23.44
CA HIS A 143 -13.90 -34.40 -22.23
C HIS A 143 -13.77 -33.10 -21.40
N GLU A 144 -14.67 -32.91 -20.46
CA GLU A 144 -14.71 -31.72 -19.58
C GLU A 144 -13.47 -31.54 -18.69
N GLY A 145 -12.74 -32.61 -18.44
CA GLY A 145 -11.49 -32.58 -17.67
C GLY A 145 -10.39 -31.75 -18.36
N ASP A 146 -10.43 -31.59 -19.67
CA ASP A 146 -9.42 -30.86 -20.45
C ASP A 146 -9.40 -29.38 -20.04
N ILE A 147 -10.57 -28.74 -19.84
CA ILE A 147 -10.63 -27.34 -19.40
C ILE A 147 -10.21 -27.16 -17.95
N LEU A 148 -10.55 -28.12 -17.07
CA LEU A 148 -10.13 -28.08 -15.67
C LEU A 148 -8.61 -28.21 -15.57
N GLN A 149 -8.02 -29.14 -16.30
CA GLN A 149 -6.56 -29.31 -16.33
C GLN A 149 -5.85 -28.09 -16.91
N LEU A 150 -6.39 -27.48 -17.97
CA LEU A 150 -5.86 -26.25 -18.54
C LEU A 150 -5.87 -25.10 -17.52
N THR A 151 -7.02 -24.86 -16.87
CA THR A 151 -7.16 -23.76 -15.91
C THR A 151 -6.32 -23.98 -14.66
N GLU A 152 -6.20 -25.21 -14.15
CA GLU A 152 -5.35 -25.55 -13.01
C GLU A 152 -3.86 -25.35 -13.35
N SER A 153 -3.45 -25.77 -14.54
CA SER A 153 -2.07 -25.60 -15.01
C SER A 153 -1.72 -24.13 -15.18
N LEU A 154 -2.59 -23.33 -15.77
CA LEU A 154 -2.42 -21.88 -15.88
C LEU A 154 -2.31 -21.21 -14.49
N ALA A 155 -3.15 -21.61 -13.53
CA ALA A 155 -3.14 -21.08 -12.16
C ALA A 155 -1.86 -21.44 -11.39
N SER A 156 -1.30 -22.64 -11.63
CA SER A 156 -0.11 -23.13 -10.92
C SER A 156 1.19 -22.46 -11.34
N LYS A 157 1.30 -21.98 -12.56
CA LYS A 157 2.54 -21.48 -13.19
C LYS A 157 2.75 -19.97 -13.04
N ASN A 158 2.32 -19.33 -11.99
CA ASN A 158 2.65 -17.93 -11.67
C ASN A 158 2.54 -16.92 -12.83
N ALA A 159 1.80 -17.27 -13.88
CA ALA A 159 1.76 -16.47 -15.10
C ALA A 159 0.90 -15.21 -14.98
N ALA A 160 -0.03 -15.17 -14.05
CA ALA A 160 -0.81 -14.02 -13.57
C ALA A 160 -1.99 -14.49 -12.71
N SER A 161 -2.69 -13.55 -12.07
CA SER A 161 -3.94 -13.83 -11.38
C SER A 161 -5.12 -13.70 -12.33
N PHE A 162 -5.83 -14.77 -12.56
CA PHE A 162 -7.05 -14.76 -13.36
C PHE A 162 -8.23 -15.39 -12.60
N MET A 163 -9.42 -15.05 -13.02
CA MET A 163 -10.66 -15.60 -12.50
C MET A 163 -11.49 -16.12 -13.69
N LEU A 164 -11.90 -17.39 -13.63
CA LEU A 164 -12.86 -17.93 -14.59
C LEU A 164 -14.23 -17.35 -14.27
N ARG A 165 -14.76 -16.53 -15.18
CA ARG A 165 -16.05 -15.84 -15.00
C ARG A 165 -17.20 -16.72 -15.44
N ASP A 166 -17.09 -17.25 -16.63
CA ASP A 166 -18.12 -18.04 -17.28
C ASP A 166 -17.49 -19.07 -18.20
N CYS A 167 -18.13 -20.22 -18.35
CA CYS A 167 -17.67 -21.25 -19.24
C CYS A 167 -18.84 -22.11 -19.73
N GLU A 168 -19.21 -21.94 -20.98
CA GLU A 168 -20.27 -22.72 -21.63
C GLU A 168 -19.64 -23.92 -22.36
N ILE A 169 -20.07 -25.12 -21.98
CA ILE A 169 -19.60 -26.37 -22.63
C ILE A 169 -20.77 -26.98 -23.38
N THR A 170 -20.57 -27.18 -24.69
CA THR A 170 -21.55 -27.75 -25.58
C THR A 170 -21.04 -29.04 -26.20
N ARG A 171 -21.94 -30.01 -26.43
CA ARG A 171 -21.60 -31.25 -27.09
C ARG A 171 -21.64 -31.07 -28.61
N LEU A 172 -20.58 -31.48 -29.30
CA LEU A 172 -20.44 -31.38 -30.75
C LEU A 172 -21.12 -32.56 -31.50
N ASN A 173 -21.07 -33.74 -30.92
CA ASN A 173 -21.52 -34.96 -31.58
C ASN A 173 -22.82 -35.49 -30.93
N ALA A 174 -23.69 -36.06 -31.73
CA ALA A 174 -24.88 -36.75 -31.24
C ALA A 174 -24.48 -37.99 -30.41
N VAL A 175 -25.27 -38.26 -29.36
CA VAL A 175 -25.04 -39.42 -28.49
C VAL A 175 -25.09 -40.71 -29.30
N GLY A 176 -24.03 -41.52 -29.20
CA GLY A 176 -24.00 -42.87 -29.81
C GLY A 176 -23.24 -43.00 -31.12
N VAL A 177 -22.67 -41.93 -31.67
CA VAL A 177 -21.77 -42.01 -32.84
C VAL A 177 -20.34 -42.32 -32.35
N LEU A 178 -19.93 -43.57 -32.51
CA LEU A 178 -18.53 -43.97 -32.27
C LEU A 178 -17.72 -43.72 -33.54
N SER A 179 -16.69 -42.89 -33.45
CA SER A 179 -15.72 -42.68 -34.53
C SER A 179 -14.41 -43.41 -34.21
N ASN A 180 -13.81 -44.02 -35.20
CA ASN A 180 -12.46 -44.57 -35.08
C ASN A 180 -11.35 -43.51 -35.16
N GLN A 181 -11.75 -42.25 -35.38
CA GLN A 181 -10.82 -41.11 -35.41
C GLN A 181 -10.95 -40.34 -34.09
N LEU A 182 -9.81 -39.83 -33.61
CA LEU A 182 -9.78 -38.95 -32.45
C LEU A 182 -10.34 -37.58 -32.89
N ILE A 183 -11.60 -37.34 -32.55
CA ILE A 183 -12.33 -36.10 -32.84
C ILE A 183 -12.80 -35.48 -31.53
N ALA A 184 -12.89 -34.13 -31.50
CA ALA A 184 -13.44 -33.46 -30.36
C ALA A 184 -14.92 -33.80 -30.15
N ASN A 185 -15.30 -34.04 -28.91
CA ASN A 185 -16.68 -34.33 -28.51
C ASN A 185 -17.40 -33.12 -27.91
N LEU A 186 -16.62 -32.21 -27.35
CA LEU A 186 -17.10 -31.04 -26.63
C LEU A 186 -16.46 -29.79 -27.21
N HIS A 187 -17.15 -28.70 -27.09
CA HIS A 187 -16.69 -27.37 -27.40
C HIS A 187 -16.95 -26.46 -26.19
N ALA A 188 -15.91 -25.75 -25.74
CA ALA A 188 -16.00 -24.82 -24.64
C ALA A 188 -15.76 -23.40 -25.10
N LYS A 189 -16.62 -22.48 -24.63
CA LYS A 189 -16.43 -21.03 -24.70
C LYS A 189 -16.33 -20.49 -23.29
N CYS A 190 -15.16 -20.00 -22.93
CA CYS A 190 -14.91 -19.52 -21.58
C CYS A 190 -14.45 -18.06 -21.59
N GLU A 191 -14.80 -17.33 -20.56
CA GLU A 191 -14.30 -15.98 -20.30
C GLU A 191 -13.48 -15.97 -19.02
N LEU A 192 -12.21 -15.55 -19.15
CA LEU A 192 -11.28 -15.39 -18.04
C LEU A 192 -11.00 -13.91 -17.82
N ASP A 193 -11.17 -13.44 -16.59
CA ASP A 193 -10.77 -12.09 -16.19
C ASP A 193 -9.32 -12.15 -15.68
N TRP A 194 -8.41 -11.59 -16.43
CA TRP A 194 -7.04 -11.39 -16.01
C TRP A 194 -6.94 -10.08 -15.24
N LEU A 195 -6.47 -10.18 -14.01
CA LEU A 195 -6.42 -9.06 -13.07
C LEU A 195 -4.98 -8.62 -12.85
N THR A 196 -4.77 -7.32 -12.98
CA THR A 196 -3.50 -6.66 -12.68
C THR A 196 -3.74 -5.44 -11.82
N MET A 197 -2.80 -5.09 -10.98
CA MET A 197 -2.89 -3.97 -10.06
C MET A 197 -1.70 -3.03 -10.29
N HIS A 198 -1.99 -1.78 -10.59
CA HIS A 198 -0.99 -0.74 -10.75
C HIS A 198 -0.76 0.00 -9.45
N GLU A 199 0.50 0.35 -9.21
CA GLU A 199 0.89 1.16 -8.08
C GLU A 199 0.35 2.59 -8.19
N PRO A 200 0.11 3.28 -7.06
CA PRO A 200 -0.25 4.68 -7.07
C PRO A 200 0.77 5.52 -7.84
N GLU A 201 0.30 6.52 -8.59
CA GLU A 201 1.16 7.43 -9.37
C GLU A 201 2.28 8.07 -8.53
N ALA A 202 2.01 8.35 -7.26
CA ALA A 202 3.01 8.90 -6.33
C ALA A 202 4.20 7.97 -6.12
N VAL A 203 4.00 6.65 -6.10
CA VAL A 203 5.06 5.66 -5.95
C VAL A 203 5.85 5.52 -7.24
N GLN A 204 5.18 5.53 -8.39
CA GLN A 204 5.82 5.50 -9.71
C GLN A 204 6.71 6.73 -9.94
N ALA A 205 6.26 7.92 -9.53
CA ALA A 205 7.04 9.15 -9.66
C ALA A 205 8.36 9.10 -8.85
N VAL A 206 8.33 8.51 -7.65
CA VAL A 206 9.52 8.33 -6.80
C VAL A 206 10.49 7.32 -7.42
N LEU A 207 10.01 6.22 -7.94
CA LEU A 207 10.85 5.20 -8.59
C LEU A 207 11.54 5.75 -9.85
N ASN A 208 10.80 6.51 -10.67
CA ASN A 208 11.34 7.12 -11.89
C ASN A 208 12.32 8.26 -11.61
N SER A 209 12.29 8.88 -10.43
CA SER A 209 13.24 9.94 -10.03
C SER A 209 14.53 9.39 -9.41
N SER A 210 14.58 8.11 -9.09
CA SER A 210 15.73 7.42 -8.46
C SER A 210 16.60 6.64 -9.47
N LEU A 211 16.23 6.62 -10.74
CA LEU A 211 16.98 6.06 -11.88
C LEU A 211 17.68 7.17 -12.66
#